data_a8a5388b75bb2e04675c56cb216c4dad
#
_entry.id   a8a5388b75bb2e04675c56cb216c4dad
#
_cell.length_a   1.000
_cell.length_b   1.000
_cell.length_c   1.000
_cell.angle_alpha   90.00
_cell.angle_beta   90.00
_cell.angle_gamma   90.00
#
_symmetry.space_group_name_H-M   'P 1'
#
loop_
_entity.id
_entity.type
_entity.pdbx_description
1 polymer ?
#
loop_
_entity_poly.entity_id
_entity_poly.type
_entity_poly.pdbx_seq_one_letter_code
_entity_poly.pdbx_strand_id
1 'polypeptide(L)'
;MSFNFKLTHLSLAAALLLPMAAWAERPGLPGPDQPEARGKAIAEITDATNLGFGDTTSEMEMILTNANGDVSERRLRFNTLENKDVTDGDWSMMIFDEPADVAGTAMLTYAHILDPDEQWMYLPALKRVKRISSVNKSGPFMGSEFAFEDFSSQEVGKYSYKWLRDEPCGELTCHVVERRPLYQYSGYKRTVAWTDSTDYQSRKVVYYDRKDALLKTLTFGDYQLYLDKYWRAHELFMENHVTKKTTTLRWEDYAFQTGLTAEDFTQNSLKRAR
;
A
#
# COMPACT_ATOMS: atom_id res chain seq x y z
N MET A 1 -68.59 -11.13 -47.09
CA MET A 1 -68.26 -10.01 -46.15
C MET A 1 -67.19 -10.50 -45.23
N SER A 2 -65.94 -10.14 -45.53
CA SER A 2 -64.74 -10.49 -44.66
C SER A 2 -64.35 -9.31 -43.87
N PHE A 3 -64.37 -9.44 -42.51
CA PHE A 3 -63.88 -8.42 -41.62
C PHE A 3 -62.42 -8.77 -41.24
N ASN A 4 -61.49 -7.91 -41.66
CA ASN A 4 -60.09 -7.95 -41.24
C ASN A 4 -59.89 -7.18 -39.91
N PHE A 5 -59.52 -7.88 -38.85
CA PHE A 5 -59.07 -7.26 -37.58
C PHE A 5 -57.56 -7.05 -37.64
N LYS A 6 -57.12 -5.80 -37.67
CA LYS A 6 -55.69 -5.43 -37.47
C LYS A 6 -55.41 -5.39 -35.99
N LEU A 7 -54.54 -6.31 -35.47
CA LEU A 7 -53.93 -6.20 -34.18
C LEU A 7 -52.75 -5.19 -34.25
N THR A 8 -52.87 -4.11 -33.51
CA THR A 8 -51.77 -3.17 -33.25
C THR A 8 -50.97 -3.66 -32.01
N HIS A 9 -49.74 -4.08 -32.23
CA HIS A 9 -48.81 -4.40 -31.14
C HIS A 9 -48.28 -3.10 -30.51
N LEU A 10 -48.70 -2.86 -29.28
CA LEU A 10 -48.14 -1.80 -28.45
C LEU A 10 -46.89 -2.35 -27.73
N SER A 11 -45.70 -1.95 -28.21
CA SER A 11 -44.42 -2.31 -27.57
C SER A 11 -44.22 -1.37 -26.37
N LEU A 12 -44.32 -1.94 -25.19
CA LEU A 12 -43.99 -1.26 -23.91
C LEU A 12 -42.46 -1.33 -23.72
N ALA A 13 -41.74 -0.25 -24.00
CA ALA A 13 -40.33 -0.12 -23.67
C ALA A 13 -40.20 0.13 -22.15
N ALA A 14 -39.82 -0.90 -21.40
CA ALA A 14 -39.44 -0.77 -20.02
C ALA A 14 -38.05 -0.10 -19.92
N ALA A 15 -38.00 1.17 -19.59
CA ALA A 15 -36.73 1.84 -19.23
C ALA A 15 -36.22 1.29 -17.90
N LEU A 16 -35.16 0.49 -17.95
CA LEU A 16 -34.39 0.08 -16.78
C LEU A 16 -33.65 1.31 -16.24
N LEU A 17 -34.21 1.92 -15.21
CA LEU A 17 -33.50 2.89 -14.36
C LEU A 17 -32.50 2.12 -13.51
N LEU A 18 -31.24 2.06 -13.97
CA LEU A 18 -30.11 1.65 -13.12
C LEU A 18 -29.98 2.66 -11.98
N PRO A 19 -29.86 2.24 -10.71
CA PRO A 19 -29.58 3.17 -9.64
C PRO A 19 -28.21 3.78 -9.91
N MET A 20 -28.16 5.10 -10.20
CA MET A 20 -26.94 5.88 -10.07
C MET A 20 -26.52 5.78 -8.62
N ALA A 21 -25.44 4.99 -8.35
CA ALA A 21 -24.78 5.06 -7.08
C ALA A 21 -24.44 6.53 -6.82
N ALA A 22 -25.02 7.10 -5.77
CA ALA A 22 -24.73 8.45 -5.33
C ALA A 22 -23.25 8.46 -4.92
N TRP A 23 -22.40 8.94 -5.83
CA TRP A 23 -21.05 9.35 -5.49
C TRP A 23 -21.22 10.53 -4.54
N ALA A 24 -20.97 10.30 -3.25
CA ALA A 24 -20.87 11.40 -2.31
C ALA A 24 -19.88 12.41 -2.92
N GLU A 25 -20.30 13.65 -3.13
CA GLU A 25 -19.40 14.70 -3.64
C GLU A 25 -18.16 14.73 -2.75
N ARG A 26 -17.02 14.36 -3.32
CA ARG A 26 -15.73 14.45 -2.59
C ARG A 26 -15.53 15.93 -2.25
N PRO A 27 -15.16 16.27 -1.00
CA PRO A 27 -14.88 17.64 -0.65
C PRO A 27 -13.84 18.20 -1.63
N GLY A 28 -14.10 19.37 -2.18
CA GLY A 28 -13.18 20.02 -3.11
C GLY A 28 -11.81 20.22 -2.44
N LEU A 29 -10.72 19.94 -3.17
CA LEU A 29 -9.36 20.16 -2.65
C LEU A 29 -9.15 21.66 -2.35
N PRO A 30 -8.42 22.01 -1.28
CA PRO A 30 -7.95 23.38 -1.05
C PRO A 30 -7.24 23.96 -2.27
N GLY A 31 -7.28 25.27 -2.42
CA GLY A 31 -6.67 25.95 -3.57
C GLY A 31 -5.14 25.78 -3.64
N PRO A 32 -4.54 26.09 -4.81
CA PRO A 32 -3.07 26.03 -4.98
C PRO A 32 -2.32 27.03 -4.10
N ASP A 33 -2.98 28.05 -3.59
CA ASP A 33 -2.48 29.04 -2.64
C ASP A 33 -2.37 28.50 -1.20
N GLN A 34 -2.92 27.30 -0.93
CA GLN A 34 -2.88 26.59 0.33
C GLN A 34 -2.18 25.21 0.17
N PRO A 35 -0.90 25.16 -0.24
CA PRO A 35 -0.26 23.91 -0.65
C PRO A 35 -0.13 22.85 0.45
N GLU A 36 0.03 23.26 1.72
CA GLU A 36 0.09 22.34 2.86
C GLU A 36 -1.28 21.70 3.13
N ALA A 37 -2.36 22.50 3.16
CA ALA A 37 -3.71 22.00 3.34
C ALA A 37 -4.15 21.12 2.16
N ARG A 38 -3.79 21.51 0.91
CA ARG A 38 -4.07 20.72 -0.29
C ARG A 38 -3.34 19.39 -0.25
N GLY A 39 -2.05 19.38 0.09
CA GLY A 39 -1.25 18.16 0.19
C GLY A 39 -1.79 17.20 1.27
N LYS A 40 -2.22 17.74 2.42
CA LYS A 40 -2.83 16.94 3.48
C LYS A 40 -4.19 16.37 3.04
N ALA A 41 -5.04 17.17 2.41
CA ALA A 41 -6.34 16.70 1.93
C ALA A 41 -6.20 15.58 0.88
N ILE A 42 -5.20 15.65 -0.02
CA ILE A 42 -4.91 14.56 -0.97
C ILE A 42 -4.53 13.29 -0.22
N ALA A 43 -3.70 13.37 0.81
CA ALA A 43 -3.31 12.21 1.63
C ALA A 43 -4.52 11.62 2.38
N GLU A 44 -5.39 12.46 2.95
CA GLU A 44 -6.62 12.03 3.63
C GLU A 44 -7.60 11.33 2.68
N ILE A 45 -7.74 11.80 1.44
CA ILE A 45 -8.57 11.13 0.44
C ILE A 45 -7.94 9.78 0.05
N THR A 46 -6.62 9.74 -0.17
CA THR A 46 -5.90 8.49 -0.48
C THR A 46 -6.11 7.45 0.63
N ASP A 47 -5.98 7.84 1.87
CA ASP A 47 -6.20 6.99 3.03
C ASP A 47 -7.64 6.48 3.08
N ALA A 48 -8.62 7.36 2.92
CA ALA A 48 -10.04 7.02 2.95
C ALA A 48 -10.45 6.03 1.84
N THR A 49 -9.73 5.95 0.71
CA THR A 49 -9.99 4.94 -0.33
C THR A 49 -9.71 3.51 0.13
N ASN A 50 -8.90 3.36 1.18
CA ASN A 50 -8.50 2.06 1.72
C ASN A 50 -9.32 1.61 2.93
N LEU A 51 -10.06 2.48 3.58
CA LEU A 51 -10.79 2.16 4.81
C LEU A 51 -11.95 1.18 4.58
N GLY A 52 -12.11 0.24 5.52
CA GLY A 52 -13.20 -0.73 5.55
C GLY A 52 -12.89 -2.02 4.80
N PHE A 53 -11.64 -2.34 4.48
CA PHE A 53 -11.27 -3.59 3.80
C PHE A 53 -11.38 -4.81 4.73
N GLY A 54 -11.28 -4.62 6.05
CA GLY A 54 -11.37 -5.65 7.07
C GLY A 54 -10.07 -6.43 7.22
N ASP A 55 -9.91 -7.50 6.46
CA ASP A 55 -8.67 -8.28 6.41
C ASP A 55 -8.35 -8.72 4.97
N THR A 56 -7.08 -8.98 4.71
CA THR A 56 -6.63 -9.57 3.44
C THR A 56 -5.56 -10.61 3.65
N THR A 57 -5.54 -11.61 2.77
CA THR A 57 -4.43 -12.52 2.54
C THR A 57 -3.95 -12.40 1.12
N SER A 58 -2.67 -12.57 0.88
CA SER A 58 -2.09 -12.62 -0.47
C SER A 58 -0.78 -13.40 -0.46
N GLU A 59 -0.38 -13.90 -1.63
CA GLU A 59 0.97 -14.37 -1.87
C GLU A 59 1.81 -13.24 -2.47
N MET A 60 3.11 -13.23 -2.18
CA MET A 60 4.03 -12.24 -2.69
C MET A 60 5.30 -12.89 -3.17
N GLU A 61 5.72 -12.55 -4.38
CA GLU A 61 7.05 -12.82 -4.90
C GLU A 61 7.92 -11.58 -4.70
N MET A 62 9.11 -11.76 -4.10
CA MET A 62 10.10 -10.71 -3.92
C MET A 62 11.34 -11.05 -4.76
N ILE A 63 11.60 -10.29 -5.80
CA ILE A 63 12.70 -10.44 -6.73
C ILE A 63 13.76 -9.38 -6.43
N LEU A 64 14.95 -9.81 -6.02
CA LEU A 64 16.07 -8.94 -5.70
C LEU A 64 17.11 -9.03 -6.81
N THR A 65 17.47 -7.89 -7.41
CA THR A 65 18.52 -7.83 -8.43
C THR A 65 19.66 -6.96 -7.93
N ASN A 66 20.87 -7.53 -7.90
CA ASN A 66 22.05 -6.76 -7.51
C ASN A 66 22.59 -5.89 -8.66
N ALA A 67 23.63 -5.08 -8.37
CA ALA A 67 24.22 -4.16 -9.37
C ALA A 67 24.88 -4.89 -10.56
N ASN A 68 25.17 -6.18 -10.45
CA ASN A 68 25.76 -7.00 -11.52
C ASN A 68 24.67 -7.69 -12.38
N GLY A 69 23.40 -7.61 -11.97
CA GLY A 69 22.29 -8.29 -12.62
C GLY A 69 21.99 -9.68 -12.08
N ASP A 70 22.69 -10.14 -11.02
CA ASP A 70 22.34 -11.42 -10.38
C ASP A 70 21.00 -11.29 -9.67
N VAL A 71 20.15 -12.30 -9.83
CA VAL A 71 18.78 -12.33 -9.31
C VAL A 71 18.66 -13.35 -8.20
N SER A 72 17.91 -13.01 -7.15
CA SER A 72 17.43 -13.95 -6.16
C SER A 72 15.95 -13.71 -5.89
N GLU A 73 15.21 -14.78 -5.71
CA GLU A 73 13.75 -14.76 -5.56
C GLU A 73 13.35 -15.31 -4.20
N ARG A 74 12.24 -14.82 -3.68
CA ARG A 74 11.62 -15.28 -2.45
C ARG A 74 10.13 -15.31 -2.60
N ARG A 75 9.49 -16.32 -2.02
CA ARG A 75 8.03 -16.40 -1.92
C ARG A 75 7.63 -16.23 -0.48
N LEU A 76 6.58 -15.48 -0.26
CA LEU A 76 6.08 -15.19 1.07
C LEU A 76 4.57 -14.93 1.03
N ARG A 77 3.91 -15.19 2.15
CA ARG A 77 2.52 -14.80 2.39
C ARG A 77 2.48 -13.46 3.09
N PHE A 78 1.52 -12.64 2.70
CA PHE A 78 1.30 -11.33 3.29
C PHE A 78 -0.14 -11.19 3.75
N ASN A 79 -0.33 -11.08 5.06
CA ASN A 79 -1.63 -10.93 5.70
C ASN A 79 -1.75 -9.54 6.30
N THR A 80 -2.91 -8.91 6.17
CA THR A 80 -3.21 -7.63 6.82
C THR A 80 -4.54 -7.70 7.55
N LEU A 81 -4.63 -6.97 8.65
CA LEU A 81 -5.85 -6.79 9.42
C LEU A 81 -6.03 -5.30 9.68
N GLU A 82 -7.17 -4.77 9.21
CA GLU A 82 -7.55 -3.40 9.51
C GLU A 82 -7.87 -3.27 11.00
N ASN A 83 -7.25 -2.28 11.64
CA ASN A 83 -7.53 -2.01 13.03
C ASN A 83 -8.91 -1.33 13.16
N LYS A 84 -9.77 -1.89 14.00
CA LYS A 84 -11.10 -1.31 14.25
C LYS A 84 -11.05 -0.02 15.05
N ASP A 85 -9.94 0.21 15.76
CA ASP A 85 -9.66 1.49 16.40
C ASP A 85 -9.06 2.43 15.36
N VAL A 86 -9.89 3.27 14.78
CA VAL A 86 -9.51 4.27 13.78
C VAL A 86 -8.50 5.33 14.30
N THR A 87 -8.17 5.28 15.59
CA THR A 87 -7.13 6.12 16.19
C THR A 87 -5.77 5.45 16.18
N ASP A 88 -5.68 4.22 15.68
CA ASP A 88 -4.43 3.46 15.54
C ASP A 88 -4.31 2.82 14.16
N GLY A 89 -3.13 2.36 13.79
CA GLY A 89 -2.83 1.83 12.46
C GLY A 89 -3.07 0.33 12.34
N ASP A 90 -2.97 -0.17 11.12
CA ASP A 90 -3.24 -1.56 10.76
C ASP A 90 -2.13 -2.51 11.21
N TRP A 91 -2.49 -3.80 11.26
CA TRP A 91 -1.54 -4.87 11.56
C TRP A 91 -1.20 -5.66 10.31
N SER A 92 0.05 -6.11 10.21
CA SER A 92 0.47 -6.97 9.10
C SER A 92 1.40 -8.08 9.56
N MET A 93 1.35 -9.21 8.84
CA MET A 93 2.25 -10.33 9.02
C MET A 93 2.78 -10.82 7.67
N MET A 94 4.09 -10.86 7.52
CA MET A 94 4.79 -11.50 6.41
C MET A 94 5.41 -12.80 6.85
N ILE A 95 5.32 -13.85 6.02
CA ILE A 95 5.86 -15.17 6.32
C ILE A 95 6.59 -15.66 5.08
N PHE A 96 7.90 -15.85 5.17
CA PHE A 96 8.72 -16.38 4.08
C PHE A 96 8.54 -17.87 3.97
N ASP A 97 8.19 -18.34 2.78
CA ASP A 97 8.01 -19.76 2.47
C ASP A 97 9.19 -20.32 1.67
N GLU A 98 9.82 -19.54 0.81
CA GLU A 98 10.95 -19.91 -0.03
C GLU A 98 11.98 -18.76 -0.13
N PRO A 99 13.26 -19.08 -0.40
CA PRO A 99 13.91 -20.40 -0.38
C PRO A 99 14.19 -20.92 1.06
N ALA A 100 14.72 -22.12 1.16
CA ALA A 100 14.90 -22.85 2.44
C ALA A 100 15.73 -22.09 3.50
N ASP A 101 16.65 -21.21 3.11
CA ASP A 101 17.48 -20.40 4.01
C ASP A 101 16.72 -19.28 4.73
N VAL A 102 15.60 -18.84 4.18
CA VAL A 102 14.70 -17.84 4.80
C VAL A 102 13.35 -18.42 5.21
N ALA A 103 13.03 -19.65 4.81
CA ALA A 103 11.73 -20.27 5.08
C ALA A 103 11.39 -20.28 6.57
N GLY A 104 10.15 -19.91 6.90
CA GLY A 104 9.66 -19.74 8.27
C GLY A 104 10.15 -18.47 8.98
N THR A 105 10.98 -17.64 8.34
CA THR A 105 11.22 -16.27 8.82
C THR A 105 9.90 -15.52 8.70
N ALA A 106 9.51 -14.80 9.74
CA ALA A 106 8.27 -14.04 9.71
C ALA A 106 8.44 -12.67 10.38
N MET A 107 7.71 -11.69 9.90
CA MET A 107 7.66 -10.33 10.46
C MET A 107 6.23 -9.96 10.82
N LEU A 108 6.03 -9.50 12.04
CA LEU A 108 4.79 -8.91 12.55
C LEU A 108 4.99 -7.41 12.70
N THR A 109 4.05 -6.63 12.19
CA THR A 109 4.02 -5.17 12.33
C THR A 109 2.70 -4.74 12.96
N TYR A 110 2.76 -3.95 14.01
CA TYR A 110 1.65 -3.11 14.48
C TYR A 110 2.00 -1.66 14.13
N ALA A 111 1.25 -1.11 13.20
CA ALA A 111 1.38 0.31 12.87
C ALA A 111 0.64 1.13 13.93
N HIS A 112 1.18 2.30 14.24
CA HIS A 112 0.59 3.26 15.17
C HIS A 112 0.54 4.63 14.52
N ILE A 113 -0.49 5.43 14.79
CA ILE A 113 -0.63 6.77 14.18
C ILE A 113 0.31 7.78 14.84
N LEU A 114 0.38 7.80 16.17
CA LEU A 114 1.16 8.78 16.92
C LEU A 114 2.43 8.18 17.52
N ASP A 115 2.36 6.94 17.95
CA ASP A 115 3.49 6.23 18.54
C ASP A 115 4.37 5.57 17.47
N PRO A 116 5.63 5.23 17.80
CA PRO A 116 6.47 4.45 16.90
C PRO A 116 5.89 3.06 16.67
N ASP A 117 5.77 2.64 15.42
CA ASP A 117 5.34 1.29 15.05
C ASP A 117 6.11 0.23 15.82
N GLU A 118 5.47 -0.88 16.08
CA GLU A 118 6.10 -2.03 16.70
C GLU A 118 6.30 -3.12 15.65
N GLN A 119 7.54 -3.60 15.53
CA GLN A 119 7.90 -4.65 14.58
C GLN A 119 8.69 -5.74 15.30
N TRP A 120 8.31 -6.99 15.03
CA TRP A 120 9.01 -8.18 15.52
C TRP A 120 9.32 -9.11 14.37
N MET A 121 10.50 -9.70 14.40
CA MET A 121 10.93 -10.71 13.45
C MET A 121 11.20 -12.03 14.16
N TYR A 122 10.59 -13.10 13.68
CA TYR A 122 10.95 -14.46 14.07
C TYR A 122 12.02 -14.99 13.13
N LEU A 123 13.10 -15.52 13.72
CA LEU A 123 14.22 -16.11 13.00
C LEU A 123 14.28 -17.60 13.36
N PRO A 124 13.88 -18.51 12.44
CA PRO A 124 13.81 -19.95 12.70
C PRO A 124 15.14 -20.55 13.14
N ALA A 125 16.25 -20.16 12.50
CA ALA A 125 17.59 -20.62 12.84
C ALA A 125 17.98 -20.33 14.31
N LEU A 126 17.45 -19.24 14.88
CA LEU A 126 17.68 -18.85 16.27
C LEU A 126 16.54 -19.27 17.20
N LYS A 127 15.41 -19.73 16.65
CA LYS A 127 14.16 -20.03 17.38
C LYS A 127 13.73 -18.86 18.29
N ARG A 128 13.93 -17.63 17.85
CA ARG A 128 13.71 -16.41 18.64
C ARG A 128 12.93 -15.37 17.88
N VAL A 129 12.03 -14.69 18.62
CA VAL A 129 11.44 -13.44 18.20
C VAL A 129 12.36 -12.28 18.65
N LYS A 130 12.69 -11.40 17.73
CA LYS A 130 13.45 -10.17 18.00
C LYS A 130 12.58 -8.96 17.69
N ARG A 131 12.51 -8.01 18.61
CA ARG A 131 11.91 -6.70 18.32
C ARG A 131 12.88 -5.90 17.46
N ILE A 132 12.39 -5.30 16.39
CA ILE A 132 13.14 -4.36 15.56
C ILE A 132 13.12 -3.01 16.28
N SER A 133 14.28 -2.55 16.69
CA SER A 133 14.41 -1.23 17.33
C SER A 133 14.03 -0.12 16.34
N SER A 134 13.37 0.92 16.83
CA SER A 134 12.98 2.08 16.00
C SER A 134 14.17 2.75 15.31
N VAL A 135 15.37 2.70 15.92
CA VAL A 135 16.62 3.18 15.31
C VAL A 135 17.02 2.38 14.07
N ASN A 136 16.64 1.10 14.00
CA ASN A 136 17.01 0.17 12.92
C ASN A 136 15.96 0.05 11.82
N LYS A 137 14.80 0.71 11.94
CA LYS A 137 13.73 0.62 10.94
C LYS A 137 14.11 1.18 9.57
N SER A 138 15.07 2.10 9.52
CA SER A 138 15.63 2.62 8.26
C SER A 138 16.62 1.66 7.58
N GLY A 139 16.95 0.52 8.20
CA GLY A 139 17.80 -0.51 7.62
C GLY A 139 17.08 -1.33 6.54
N PRO A 140 17.83 -2.00 5.65
CA PRO A 140 17.27 -2.80 4.57
C PRO A 140 16.51 -4.03 5.11
N PHE A 141 15.30 -4.25 4.60
CA PHE A 141 14.50 -5.41 4.94
C PHE A 141 14.97 -6.62 4.16
N MET A 142 15.50 -7.62 4.88
CA MET A 142 15.91 -8.93 4.31
C MET A 142 16.82 -8.82 3.07
N GLY A 143 17.65 -7.77 2.99
CA GLY A 143 18.57 -7.53 1.87
C GLY A 143 17.91 -6.92 0.62
N SER A 144 16.62 -6.61 0.68
CA SER A 144 15.91 -5.88 -0.37
C SER A 144 16.22 -4.38 -0.32
N GLU A 145 15.79 -3.64 -1.35
CA GLU A 145 15.88 -2.17 -1.38
C GLU A 145 14.72 -1.49 -0.62
N PHE A 146 13.81 -2.26 -0.04
CA PHE A 146 12.85 -1.77 0.94
C PHE A 146 13.49 -1.72 2.34
N ALA A 147 13.17 -0.69 3.09
CA ALA A 147 13.50 -0.59 4.52
C ALA A 147 12.38 -1.21 5.37
N PHE A 148 12.65 -1.55 6.63
CA PHE A 148 11.60 -1.99 7.56
C PHE A 148 10.47 -0.96 7.68
N GLU A 149 10.78 0.33 7.63
CA GLU A 149 9.78 1.40 7.70
C GLU A 149 8.86 1.47 6.46
N ASP A 150 9.28 0.91 5.32
CA ASP A 150 8.46 0.89 4.09
C ASP A 150 7.31 -0.13 4.17
N PHE A 151 7.36 -1.06 5.12
CA PHE A 151 6.31 -2.07 5.38
C PHE A 151 5.39 -1.71 6.55
N SER A 152 5.45 -0.50 7.04
CA SER A 152 4.47 0.04 7.99
C SER A 152 3.42 0.86 7.24
N SER A 153 2.18 0.85 7.71
CA SER A 153 1.14 1.69 7.10
C SER A 153 1.52 3.18 7.21
N GLN A 154 1.21 3.91 6.14
CA GLN A 154 1.58 5.32 6.00
C GLN A 154 0.44 6.20 6.51
N GLU A 155 0.20 6.15 7.81
CA GLU A 155 -0.82 6.93 8.48
C GLU A 155 -0.65 8.42 8.23
N VAL A 156 -1.74 9.12 7.94
CA VAL A 156 -1.73 10.54 7.59
C VAL A 156 -1.07 11.38 8.69
N GLY A 157 -1.30 11.05 9.95
CA GLY A 157 -0.73 11.78 11.10
C GLY A 157 0.79 11.70 11.24
N LYS A 158 1.44 10.76 10.56
CA LYS A 158 2.90 10.55 10.62
C LYS A 158 3.71 11.56 9.81
N TYR A 159 3.06 12.37 8.97
CA TYR A 159 3.76 13.24 8.01
C TYR A 159 3.21 14.65 8.01
N SER A 160 4.05 15.61 7.68
CA SER A 160 3.62 16.88 7.12
C SER A 160 3.61 16.81 5.61
N TYR A 161 2.70 17.55 4.98
CA TYR A 161 2.42 17.49 3.55
C TYR A 161 2.57 18.84 2.90
N LYS A 162 2.97 18.81 1.62
CA LYS A 162 2.94 19.99 0.76
C LYS A 162 2.66 19.57 -0.66
N TRP A 163 1.54 20.01 -1.22
CA TRP A 163 1.30 19.88 -2.66
C TRP A 163 2.30 20.76 -3.42
N LEU A 164 2.93 20.20 -4.43
CA LEU A 164 3.92 20.89 -5.24
C LEU A 164 3.34 21.36 -6.57
N ARG A 165 2.60 20.48 -7.25
CA ARG A 165 1.97 20.71 -8.55
C ARG A 165 1.10 19.50 -8.94
N ASP A 166 0.35 19.68 -10.01
CA ASP A 166 -0.23 18.59 -10.78
C ASP A 166 0.58 18.41 -12.07
N GLU A 167 0.81 17.16 -12.49
CA GLU A 167 1.50 16.87 -13.75
C GLU A 167 1.01 15.55 -14.37
N PRO A 168 1.21 15.34 -15.69
CA PRO A 168 0.89 14.06 -16.32
C PRO A 168 1.70 12.90 -15.71
N CYS A 169 1.04 11.75 -15.54
CA CYS A 169 1.65 10.49 -15.13
C CYS A 169 1.08 9.34 -15.98
N GLY A 170 1.69 9.10 -17.14
CA GLY A 170 1.12 8.26 -18.18
C GLY A 170 -0.11 8.92 -18.80
N GLU A 171 -1.22 8.20 -18.89
CA GLU A 171 -2.50 8.71 -19.39
C GLU A 171 -3.32 9.48 -18.34
N LEU A 172 -2.84 9.46 -17.08
CA LEU A 172 -3.51 10.10 -15.95
C LEU A 172 -2.87 11.45 -15.62
N THR A 173 -3.54 12.21 -14.78
CA THR A 173 -2.96 13.38 -14.09
C THR A 173 -2.67 12.99 -12.64
N CYS A 174 -1.49 13.34 -12.14
CA CYS A 174 -1.10 13.08 -10.77
C CYS A 174 -0.97 14.38 -9.97
N HIS A 175 -1.44 14.34 -8.73
CA HIS A 175 -1.03 15.27 -7.70
C HIS A 175 0.37 14.90 -7.21
N VAL A 176 1.30 15.85 -7.24
CA VAL A 176 2.66 15.66 -6.72
C VAL A 176 2.73 16.28 -5.34
N VAL A 177 2.95 15.44 -4.32
CA VAL A 177 2.93 15.84 -2.91
C VAL A 177 4.23 15.48 -2.24
N GLU A 178 4.92 16.46 -1.66
CA GLU A 178 6.02 16.23 -0.73
C GLU A 178 5.48 15.81 0.62
N ARG A 179 6.08 14.78 1.22
CA ARG A 179 5.80 14.28 2.56
C ARG A 179 7.08 14.30 3.39
N ARG A 180 7.00 14.79 4.62
CA ARG A 180 8.12 14.81 5.57
C ARG A 180 7.72 14.03 6.82
N PRO A 181 8.48 12.98 7.19
CA PRO A 181 8.22 12.24 8.41
C PRO A 181 8.28 13.14 9.65
N LEU A 182 7.32 12.99 10.55
CA LEU A 182 7.26 13.66 11.85
C LEU A 182 7.80 12.76 12.98
N TYR A 183 7.96 11.46 12.69
CA TYR A 183 8.50 10.49 13.65
C TYR A 183 10.04 10.47 13.63
N GLN A 184 10.60 10.11 14.78
CA GLN A 184 12.05 9.98 14.97
C GLN A 184 12.59 8.77 14.20
N TYR A 185 13.85 8.85 13.77
CA TYR A 185 14.62 7.76 13.17
C TYR A 185 14.19 7.30 11.78
N SER A 186 13.37 8.05 11.07
CA SER A 186 13.16 7.77 9.64
C SER A 186 14.48 7.81 8.87
N GLY A 187 14.65 6.91 7.92
CA GLY A 187 15.76 6.92 6.96
C GLY A 187 15.65 8.06 5.96
N TYR A 188 14.49 8.70 5.87
CA TYR A 188 14.17 9.70 4.86
C TYR A 188 14.06 11.09 5.47
N LYS A 189 14.62 12.07 4.78
CA LYS A 189 14.39 13.50 5.03
C LYS A 189 13.01 13.91 4.55
N ARG A 190 12.64 13.40 3.37
CA ARG A 190 11.34 13.59 2.71
C ARG A 190 11.13 12.53 1.64
N THR A 191 9.88 12.38 1.25
CA THR A 191 9.48 11.68 0.03
C THR A 191 8.64 12.60 -0.85
N VAL A 192 8.63 12.33 -2.16
CA VAL A 192 7.72 13.00 -3.10
C VAL A 192 6.88 11.92 -3.75
N ALA A 193 5.56 12.02 -3.62
CA ALA A 193 4.61 11.05 -4.11
C ALA A 193 3.80 11.61 -5.27
N TRP A 194 3.56 10.79 -6.26
CA TRP A 194 2.62 10.99 -7.37
C TRP A 194 1.39 10.15 -7.10
N THR A 195 0.29 10.80 -6.84
CA THR A 195 -1.02 10.18 -6.58
C THR A 195 -1.96 10.59 -7.70
N ASP A 196 -2.56 9.62 -8.42
CA ASP A 196 -3.47 9.98 -9.50
C ASP A 196 -4.71 10.72 -8.98
N SER A 197 -5.24 11.62 -9.81
CA SER A 197 -6.37 12.48 -9.43
C SER A 197 -7.74 11.83 -9.58
N THR A 198 -7.80 10.60 -10.12
CA THR A 198 -9.05 9.88 -10.39
C THR A 198 -9.41 8.98 -9.22
N ASP A 199 -8.52 8.03 -8.93
CA ASP A 199 -8.73 6.99 -7.91
C ASP A 199 -7.89 7.23 -6.65
N TYR A 200 -7.05 8.26 -6.64
CA TYR A 200 -6.14 8.61 -5.55
C TYR A 200 -5.16 7.47 -5.19
N GLN A 201 -4.74 6.71 -6.21
CA GLN A 201 -3.75 5.65 -6.02
C GLN A 201 -2.34 6.15 -6.29
N SER A 202 -1.37 5.66 -5.50
CA SER A 202 0.04 6.00 -5.67
C SER A 202 0.59 5.43 -6.97
N ARG A 203 1.24 6.25 -7.80
CA ARG A 203 1.87 5.82 -9.06
C ARG A 203 3.39 5.77 -8.95
N LYS A 204 3.95 6.67 -8.16
CA LYS A 204 5.39 6.77 -7.93
C LYS A 204 5.68 7.44 -6.58
N VAL A 205 6.74 7.01 -5.91
CA VAL A 205 7.31 7.70 -4.76
C VAL A 205 8.82 7.80 -4.93
N VAL A 206 9.36 9.01 -4.78
CA VAL A 206 10.80 9.28 -4.79
C VAL A 206 11.24 9.56 -3.36
N TYR A 207 12.28 8.88 -2.91
CA TYR A 207 12.80 8.96 -1.56
C TYR A 207 14.13 9.73 -1.52
N TYR A 208 14.25 10.63 -0.56
CA TYR A 208 15.46 11.40 -0.30
C TYR A 208 16.00 11.02 1.08
N ASP A 209 17.28 10.73 1.14
CA ASP A 209 17.96 10.34 2.38
C ASP A 209 18.01 11.48 3.42
N ARG A 210 18.61 11.23 4.59
CA ARG A 210 18.71 12.23 5.67
C ARG A 210 19.55 13.48 5.29
N LYS A 211 20.37 13.37 4.23
CA LYS A 211 21.16 14.48 3.66
C LYS A 211 20.41 15.20 2.54
N ASP A 212 19.17 14.80 2.26
CA ASP A 212 18.34 15.30 1.17
C ASP A 212 18.88 14.93 -0.23
N ALA A 213 19.69 13.88 -0.32
CA ALA A 213 20.15 13.32 -1.58
C ALA A 213 19.15 12.28 -2.11
N LEU A 214 19.00 12.20 -3.45
CA LEU A 214 18.16 11.19 -4.09
C LEU A 214 18.66 9.78 -3.72
N LEU A 215 17.79 8.99 -3.13
CA LEU A 215 18.12 7.65 -2.65
C LEU A 215 17.55 6.56 -3.56
N LYS A 216 16.21 6.50 -3.68
CA LYS A 216 15.52 5.45 -4.40
C LYS A 216 14.18 5.92 -4.94
N THR A 217 13.65 5.19 -5.90
CA THR A 217 12.32 5.42 -6.50
C THR A 217 11.51 4.14 -6.43
N LEU A 218 10.27 4.25 -6.00
CA LEU A 218 9.27 3.21 -6.02
C LEU A 218 8.22 3.55 -7.07
N THR A 219 7.90 2.62 -7.96
CA THR A 219 6.79 2.70 -8.90
C THR A 219 5.76 1.61 -8.59
N PHE A 220 4.50 1.92 -8.86
CA PHE A 220 3.36 1.05 -8.62
C PHE A 220 2.70 0.75 -9.96
N GLY A 221 2.47 -0.51 -10.24
CA GLY A 221 1.87 -0.99 -11.49
C GLY A 221 0.83 -2.08 -11.27
N ASP A 222 0.22 -2.48 -12.36
CA ASP A 222 -0.76 -3.57 -12.42
C ASP A 222 -1.86 -3.45 -11.35
N TYR A 223 -2.58 -2.32 -11.38
CA TYR A 223 -3.67 -2.08 -10.44
C TYR A 223 -4.90 -2.88 -10.78
N GLN A 224 -5.44 -3.59 -9.80
CA GLN A 224 -6.69 -4.33 -9.90
C GLN A 224 -7.70 -3.84 -8.86
N LEU A 225 -8.98 -3.84 -9.24
CA LEU A 225 -10.09 -3.40 -8.39
C LEU A 225 -10.74 -4.61 -7.71
N TYR A 226 -10.84 -4.57 -6.39
CA TYR A 226 -11.46 -5.60 -5.57
C TYR A 226 -12.70 -5.06 -4.86
N LEU A 227 -13.74 -5.89 -4.76
CA LEU A 227 -15.01 -5.56 -4.10
C LEU A 227 -15.61 -4.22 -4.59
N ASP A 228 -15.40 -3.89 -5.88
CA ASP A 228 -15.81 -2.63 -6.52
C ASP A 228 -15.37 -1.36 -5.79
N LYS A 229 -14.35 -1.46 -4.93
CA LYS A 229 -13.89 -0.35 -4.08
C LYS A 229 -12.37 -0.27 -3.92
N TYR A 230 -11.70 -1.39 -3.68
CA TYR A 230 -10.31 -1.39 -3.23
C TYR A 230 -9.36 -1.63 -4.41
N TRP A 231 -8.62 -0.62 -4.79
CA TRP A 231 -7.53 -0.77 -5.74
C TRP A 231 -6.30 -1.36 -5.04
N ARG A 232 -5.68 -2.35 -5.68
CA ARG A 232 -4.40 -2.94 -5.22
C ARG A 232 -3.42 -2.96 -6.37
N ALA A 233 -2.22 -2.42 -6.14
CA ALA A 233 -1.11 -2.58 -7.06
C ALA A 233 -0.57 -4.01 -6.94
N HIS A 234 -0.46 -4.72 -8.04
CA HIS A 234 0.10 -6.06 -8.09
C HIS A 234 1.61 -6.07 -8.34
N GLU A 235 2.17 -4.96 -8.79
CA GLU A 235 3.62 -4.82 -8.94
C GLU A 235 4.11 -3.54 -8.28
N LEU A 236 5.11 -3.67 -7.42
CA LEU A 236 5.90 -2.58 -6.87
C LEU A 236 7.36 -2.78 -7.30
N PHE A 237 7.93 -1.78 -7.97
CA PHE A 237 9.32 -1.79 -8.40
C PHE A 237 10.11 -0.71 -7.70
N MET A 238 11.09 -1.11 -6.89
CA MET A 238 12.02 -0.22 -6.18
C MET A 238 13.38 -0.21 -6.87
N GLU A 239 13.83 0.96 -7.29
CA GLU A 239 15.18 1.19 -7.80
C GLU A 239 15.98 2.05 -6.83
N ASN A 240 17.13 1.56 -6.38
CA ASN A 240 18.07 2.33 -5.55
C ASN A 240 19.12 2.99 -6.43
N HIS A 241 19.09 4.32 -6.46
CA HIS A 241 19.99 5.11 -7.32
C HIS A 241 21.44 5.16 -6.83
N VAL A 242 21.68 4.80 -5.56
CA VAL A 242 23.03 4.77 -4.96
C VAL A 242 23.67 3.41 -5.17
N THR A 243 22.97 2.33 -4.81
CA THR A 243 23.49 0.95 -4.88
C THR A 243 23.36 0.32 -6.25
N LYS A 244 22.52 0.90 -7.13
CA LYS A 244 22.15 0.35 -8.45
C LYS A 244 21.46 -1.03 -8.37
N LYS A 245 20.89 -1.32 -7.22
CA LYS A 245 20.10 -2.53 -7.00
C LYS A 245 18.61 -2.24 -7.16
N THR A 246 17.86 -3.28 -7.47
CA THR A 246 16.41 -3.19 -7.56
C THR A 246 15.75 -4.28 -6.73
N THR A 247 14.49 -4.05 -6.37
CA THR A 247 13.61 -5.07 -5.81
C THR A 247 12.24 -4.92 -6.43
N THR A 248 11.72 -6.00 -7.00
CA THR A 248 10.33 -6.08 -7.44
C THR A 248 9.54 -6.89 -6.42
N LEU A 249 8.38 -6.39 -6.02
CA LEU A 249 7.38 -7.15 -5.28
C LEU A 249 6.19 -7.38 -6.20
N ARG A 250 5.74 -8.63 -6.32
CA ARG A 250 4.56 -9.02 -7.06
C ARG A 250 3.59 -9.69 -6.13
N TRP A 251 2.34 -9.23 -6.13
CA TRP A 251 1.27 -9.82 -5.35
C TRP A 251 0.36 -10.66 -6.23
N GLU A 252 0.02 -11.83 -5.71
CA GLU A 252 -0.90 -12.77 -6.32
C GLU A 252 -1.94 -13.20 -5.27
N ASP A 253 -3.01 -13.82 -5.72
CA ASP A 253 -4.03 -14.46 -4.88
C ASP A 253 -4.60 -13.57 -3.74
N TYR A 254 -4.85 -12.30 -4.05
CA TYR A 254 -5.51 -11.41 -3.09
C TYR A 254 -6.90 -11.92 -2.74
N ALA A 255 -7.11 -12.19 -1.46
CA ALA A 255 -8.42 -12.50 -0.88
C ALA A 255 -8.74 -11.51 0.24
N PHE A 256 -9.97 -11.01 0.23
CA PHE A 256 -10.48 -10.07 1.22
C PHE A 256 -11.47 -10.76 2.14
N GLN A 257 -11.60 -10.27 3.38
CA GLN A 257 -12.58 -10.74 4.35
C GLN A 257 -12.47 -12.26 4.59
N THR A 258 -11.23 -12.71 4.76
CA THR A 258 -10.89 -14.13 4.95
C THR A 258 -11.14 -14.62 6.37
N GLY A 259 -11.51 -13.71 7.27
CA GLY A 259 -11.84 -14.01 8.66
C GLY A 259 -10.62 -13.97 9.60
N LEU A 260 -9.54 -13.30 9.21
CA LEU A 260 -8.42 -13.04 10.11
C LEU A 260 -8.86 -12.20 11.32
N THR A 261 -8.25 -12.48 12.46
CA THR A 261 -8.54 -11.83 13.73
C THR A 261 -7.27 -11.38 14.41
N ALA A 262 -7.38 -10.59 15.47
CA ALA A 262 -6.24 -10.17 16.27
C ALA A 262 -5.39 -11.34 16.82
N GLU A 263 -5.99 -12.54 16.97
CA GLU A 263 -5.28 -13.74 17.44
C GLU A 263 -4.26 -14.24 16.40
N ASP A 264 -4.47 -13.95 15.13
CA ASP A 264 -3.58 -14.31 14.04
C ASP A 264 -2.33 -13.40 13.99
N PHE A 265 -2.39 -12.23 14.60
CA PHE A 265 -1.34 -11.23 14.61
C PHE A 265 -0.65 -11.10 15.97
N THR A 266 -0.27 -12.21 16.59
CA THR A 266 0.42 -12.23 17.88
C THR A 266 1.87 -12.70 17.72
N GLN A 267 2.73 -12.40 18.72
CA GLN A 267 4.08 -12.97 18.73
C GLN A 267 4.08 -14.52 18.85
N ASN A 268 2.99 -15.11 19.33
CA ASN A 268 2.84 -16.57 19.35
C ASN A 268 2.46 -17.10 17.97
N SER A 269 1.62 -16.40 17.23
CA SER A 269 1.29 -16.72 15.83
C SER A 269 2.52 -16.57 14.96
N LEU A 270 3.32 -15.50 15.18
CA LEU A 270 4.62 -15.28 14.51
C LEU A 270 5.59 -16.48 14.65
N LYS A 271 5.66 -17.11 15.84
CA LYS A 271 6.51 -18.32 16.05
C LYS A 271 5.99 -19.56 15.36
N ARG A 272 4.69 -19.63 15.12
CA ARG A 272 4.01 -20.80 14.50
C ARG A 272 3.83 -20.63 12.99
N ALA A 273 4.07 -19.44 12.47
CA ALA A 273 4.02 -19.14 11.05
C ALA A 273 5.05 -20.03 10.29
N ARG A 274 4.55 -21.03 9.54
CA ARG A 274 5.35 -21.99 8.76
C ARG A 274 4.64 -22.22 7.43
#